data_70cb20339fe31b5c8b46f124b18d837b
#
_entry.id   70cb20339fe31b5c8b46f124b18d837b
#
_cell.length_a   1.000
_cell.length_b   1.000
_cell.length_c   1.000
_cell.angle_alpha   90.00
_cell.angle_beta   90.00
_cell.angle_gamma   90.00
#
_symmetry.space_group_name_H-M   'P 1'
#
loop_
_entity.id
_entity.type
_entity.pdbx_description
1 polymer ?
#
loop_
_entity_poly.entity_id
_entity_poly.type
_entity_poly.pdbx_seq_one_letter_code
_entity_poly.pdbx_strand_id
1 'polypeptide(L)'
;VFLPGSPSNVGPHHYGGHAPRPDTLQDPQRDALTLPMIRRIVERGIPLLAVCRGIQELNAALGGTLFQHVEEEPGRMDHRENKDDPREKQYGPAHSITVTQGGVLHGITGLEAYEINSIHGQGVNQPAERLQVEAVAPDGQVEAVSVKGAPFLQLGVQWHPEWRFRERKPDNALFTAFGEACRAYGTARLAASAA
;
A
#
# COMPACT_ATOMS: atom_id res chain seq x y z
N VAL A 1 7.65 -8.70 -6.63
CA VAL A 1 6.98 -9.23 -5.41
C VAL A 1 5.62 -8.58 -5.26
N PHE A 2 4.60 -9.35 -4.90
CA PHE A 2 3.28 -8.86 -4.54
C PHE A 2 3.05 -9.13 -3.05
N LEU A 3 2.74 -8.10 -2.27
CA LEU A 3 2.38 -8.20 -0.85
C LEU A 3 0.88 -7.94 -0.71
N PRO A 4 0.07 -8.97 -0.42
CA PRO A 4 -1.38 -8.83 -0.30
C PRO A 4 -1.79 -8.22 1.04
N GLY A 5 -3.06 -7.77 1.11
CA GLY A 5 -3.72 -7.40 2.34
C GLY A 5 -3.82 -8.55 3.36
N SER A 6 -4.26 -8.21 4.56
CA SER A 6 -4.56 -9.14 5.66
C SER A 6 -5.44 -8.44 6.68
N PRO A 7 -6.29 -9.16 7.40
CA PRO A 7 -7.05 -8.60 8.53
C PRO A 7 -6.20 -8.29 9.76
N SER A 8 -4.94 -8.75 9.81
CA SER A 8 -4.02 -8.47 10.93
C SER A 8 -3.31 -7.13 10.77
N ASN A 9 -3.05 -6.46 11.88
CA ASN A 9 -2.23 -5.26 11.94
C ASN A 9 -0.73 -5.59 12.00
N VAL A 10 0.11 -4.68 11.52
CA VAL A 10 1.56 -4.70 11.80
C VAL A 10 1.78 -4.42 13.27
N GLY A 11 2.64 -5.21 13.92
CA GLY A 11 2.94 -5.08 15.34
C GLY A 11 3.51 -3.70 15.70
N PRO A 12 2.96 -3.02 16.75
CA PRO A 12 3.32 -1.63 17.03
C PRO A 12 4.79 -1.42 17.42
N HIS A 13 5.47 -2.43 17.93
CA HIS A 13 6.89 -2.36 18.26
C HIS A 13 7.80 -2.16 17.03
N HIS A 14 7.31 -2.44 15.83
CA HIS A 14 8.06 -2.23 14.58
C HIS A 14 8.10 -0.77 14.11
N TYR A 15 7.20 0.08 14.62
CA TYR A 15 7.11 1.50 14.24
C TYR A 15 6.99 2.46 15.44
N GLY A 16 7.33 1.98 16.65
CA GLY A 16 7.32 2.80 17.88
C GLY A 16 5.93 3.12 18.40
N GLY A 17 4.91 2.32 18.05
CA GLY A 17 3.54 2.48 18.53
C GLY A 17 3.35 1.99 19.95
N HIS A 18 2.26 2.45 20.60
CA HIS A 18 1.84 1.97 21.92
C HIS A 18 1.37 0.52 21.88
N ALA A 19 1.24 -0.12 23.05
CA ALA A 19 0.70 -1.47 23.16
C ALA A 19 -0.66 -1.59 22.44
N PRO A 20 -0.88 -2.65 21.64
CA PRO A 20 -2.14 -2.83 20.92
C PRO A 20 -3.25 -3.19 21.90
N ARG A 21 -4.51 -3.02 21.47
CA ARG A 21 -5.66 -3.53 22.21
C ARG A 21 -5.63 -5.07 22.26
N PRO A 22 -6.20 -5.68 23.31
CA PRO A 22 -6.20 -7.13 23.46
C PRO A 22 -6.87 -7.90 22.30
N ASP A 23 -7.84 -7.27 21.63
CA ASP A 23 -8.60 -7.82 20.50
C ASP A 23 -7.98 -7.50 19.13
N THR A 24 -6.88 -6.75 19.07
CA THR A 24 -6.20 -6.43 17.82
C THR A 24 -5.50 -7.66 17.26
N LEU A 25 -5.98 -8.15 16.12
CA LEU A 25 -5.34 -9.27 15.43
C LEU A 25 -3.96 -8.86 14.91
N GLN A 26 -2.94 -9.62 15.29
CA GLN A 26 -1.56 -9.45 14.83
C GLN A 26 -1.05 -10.73 14.18
N ASP A 27 -0.01 -10.59 13.34
CA ASP A 27 0.68 -11.71 12.70
C ASP A 27 2.22 -11.52 12.85
N PRO A 28 2.79 -11.87 14.02
CA PRO A 28 4.22 -11.72 14.28
C PRO A 28 5.09 -12.53 13.33
N GLN A 29 4.59 -13.67 12.82
CA GLN A 29 5.34 -14.50 11.88
C GLN A 29 5.46 -13.80 10.51
N ARG A 30 4.38 -13.18 10.06
CA ARG A 30 4.39 -12.38 8.84
C ARG A 30 5.29 -11.17 9.00
N ASP A 31 5.22 -10.43 10.10
CA ASP A 31 6.09 -9.28 10.36
C ASP A 31 7.57 -9.68 10.34
N ALA A 32 7.92 -10.77 11.04
CA ALA A 32 9.29 -11.28 11.10
C ALA A 32 9.85 -11.67 9.72
N LEU A 33 8.99 -12.09 8.78
CA LEU A 33 9.38 -12.43 7.42
C LEU A 33 9.38 -11.20 6.51
N THR A 34 8.28 -10.45 6.47
CA THR A 34 8.05 -9.44 5.43
C THR A 34 8.84 -8.16 5.66
N LEU A 35 9.00 -7.68 6.89
CA LEU A 35 9.71 -6.42 7.14
C LEU A 35 11.19 -6.46 6.72
N PRO A 36 12.01 -7.47 7.09
CA PRO A 36 13.37 -7.58 6.57
C PRO A 36 13.42 -7.88 5.07
N MET A 37 12.45 -8.63 4.53
CA MET A 37 12.36 -8.93 3.10
C MET A 37 12.10 -7.65 2.29
N ILE A 38 11.20 -6.77 2.73
CA ILE A 38 10.89 -5.50 2.08
C ILE A 38 12.14 -4.63 1.95
N ARG A 39 12.94 -4.49 3.00
CA ARG A 39 14.19 -3.73 2.95
C ARG A 39 15.10 -4.23 1.82
N ARG A 40 15.27 -5.55 1.71
CA ARG A 40 16.09 -6.16 0.65
C ARG A 40 15.48 -5.99 -0.75
N ILE A 41 14.15 -6.04 -0.88
CA ILE A 41 13.44 -5.80 -2.13
C ILE A 41 13.70 -4.36 -2.60
N VAL A 42 13.57 -3.41 -1.69
CA VAL A 42 13.80 -1.98 -1.98
C VAL A 42 15.26 -1.73 -2.34
N GLU A 43 16.22 -2.25 -1.58
CA GLU A 43 17.65 -2.11 -1.84
C GLU A 43 18.08 -2.71 -3.19
N ARG A 44 17.46 -3.81 -3.59
CA ARG A 44 17.77 -4.51 -4.85
C ARG A 44 16.96 -4.00 -6.04
N GLY A 45 16.11 -3.02 -5.85
CA GLY A 45 15.25 -2.49 -6.90
C GLY A 45 14.29 -3.51 -7.49
N ILE A 46 13.88 -4.53 -6.73
CA ILE A 46 12.94 -5.56 -7.19
C ILE A 46 11.54 -4.92 -7.29
N PRO A 47 10.80 -5.12 -8.40
CA PRO A 47 9.43 -4.63 -8.50
C PRO A 47 8.56 -5.08 -7.34
N LEU A 48 7.83 -4.13 -6.73
CA LEU A 48 6.98 -4.35 -5.58
C LEU A 48 5.62 -3.69 -5.79
N LEU A 49 4.56 -4.46 -5.59
CA LEU A 49 3.21 -3.94 -5.37
C LEU A 49 2.74 -4.41 -3.99
N ALA A 50 2.45 -3.46 -3.11
CA ALA A 50 2.08 -3.69 -1.72
C ALA A 50 0.65 -3.16 -1.48
N VAL A 51 -0.28 -4.05 -1.10
CA VAL A 51 -1.72 -3.76 -1.00
C VAL A 51 -2.18 -3.82 0.44
N CYS A 52 -2.93 -2.82 0.88
CA CYS A 52 -3.56 -2.71 2.20
C CYS A 52 -2.52 -2.90 3.33
N ARG A 53 -2.52 -4.03 4.04
CA ARG A 53 -1.47 -4.32 5.02
C ARG A 53 -0.05 -4.22 4.41
N GLY A 54 0.11 -4.52 3.12
CA GLY A 54 1.39 -4.42 2.43
C GLY A 54 1.99 -3.00 2.40
N ILE A 55 1.19 -1.94 2.19
CA ILE A 55 1.69 -0.55 2.27
C ILE A 55 2.12 -0.20 3.70
N GLN A 56 1.40 -0.71 4.70
CA GLN A 56 1.73 -0.51 6.12
C GLN A 56 3.05 -1.20 6.46
N GLU A 57 3.25 -2.43 5.98
CA GLU A 57 4.54 -3.15 6.08
C GLU A 57 5.67 -2.41 5.37
N LEU A 58 5.42 -1.88 4.17
CA LEU A 58 6.41 -1.09 3.41
C LEU A 58 6.83 0.15 4.20
N ASN A 59 5.87 0.88 4.74
CA ASN A 59 6.13 2.08 5.52
C ASN A 59 6.93 1.77 6.80
N ALA A 60 6.46 0.81 7.60
CA ALA A 60 7.13 0.40 8.86
C ALA A 60 8.54 -0.18 8.60
N ALA A 61 8.71 -1.00 7.56
CA ALA A 61 10.01 -1.56 7.20
C ALA A 61 11.05 -0.49 6.86
N LEU A 62 10.63 0.66 6.31
CA LEU A 62 11.49 1.77 5.93
C LEU A 62 11.61 2.85 7.02
N GLY A 63 10.99 2.65 8.19
CA GLY A 63 11.12 3.53 9.36
C GLY A 63 10.02 4.60 9.50
N GLY A 64 8.92 4.47 8.75
CA GLY A 64 7.73 5.28 8.95
C GLY A 64 6.87 4.77 10.11
N THR A 65 5.83 5.54 10.48
CA THR A 65 4.91 5.21 11.58
C THR A 65 3.49 4.94 11.08
N LEU A 66 2.69 4.27 11.91
CA LEU A 66 1.31 3.91 11.58
C LEU A 66 0.36 4.40 12.69
N PHE A 67 -0.85 4.83 12.30
CA PHE A 67 -2.00 4.87 13.17
C PHE A 67 -2.50 3.44 13.39
N GLN A 68 -2.73 3.06 14.64
CA GLN A 68 -3.30 1.74 14.95
C GLN A 68 -4.80 1.68 14.64
N HIS A 69 -5.49 2.81 14.80
CA HIS A 69 -6.92 3.00 14.63
C HIS A 69 -7.14 4.37 13.99
N VAL A 70 -7.20 4.44 12.66
CA VAL A 70 -7.36 5.69 11.91
C VAL A 70 -8.65 6.41 12.31
N GLU A 71 -9.72 5.64 12.53
CA GLU A 71 -11.04 6.13 12.89
C GLU A 71 -11.11 6.85 14.25
N GLU A 72 -10.08 6.74 15.08
CA GLU A 72 -9.99 7.39 16.38
C GLU A 72 -9.16 8.67 16.35
N GLU A 73 -8.44 8.88 15.26
CA GLU A 73 -7.63 10.09 15.11
C GLU A 73 -8.50 11.32 14.81
N PRO A 74 -8.26 12.44 15.48
CA PRO A 74 -9.05 13.64 15.26
C PRO A 74 -9.06 14.09 13.80
N GLY A 75 -10.24 14.28 13.23
CA GLY A 75 -10.44 14.74 11.85
C GLY A 75 -10.27 13.66 10.78
N ARG A 76 -10.09 12.40 11.17
CA ARG A 76 -10.07 11.27 10.24
C ARG A 76 -11.45 10.68 10.03
N MET A 77 -11.66 10.11 8.84
CA MET A 77 -12.85 9.33 8.51
C MET A 77 -12.73 7.91 9.08
N ASP A 78 -13.83 7.19 9.11
CA ASP A 78 -13.80 5.75 9.32
C ASP A 78 -13.53 5.03 7.99
N HIS A 79 -12.34 4.47 7.87
CA HIS A 79 -11.86 3.77 6.69
C HIS A 79 -12.21 2.27 6.69
N ARG A 80 -12.94 1.81 7.69
CA ARG A 80 -13.35 0.40 7.81
C ARG A 80 -14.62 0.13 7.04
N GLU A 81 -14.77 -1.11 6.61
CA GLU A 81 -16.02 -1.61 6.07
C GLU A 81 -17.10 -1.76 7.16
N ASN A 82 -18.36 -1.61 6.80
CA ASN A 82 -19.45 -2.11 7.62
C ASN A 82 -19.58 -3.63 7.38
N LYS A 83 -19.27 -4.42 8.40
CA LYS A 83 -19.26 -5.90 8.33
C LYS A 83 -20.63 -6.52 8.08
N ASP A 84 -21.71 -5.78 8.36
CA ASP A 84 -23.08 -6.22 8.10
C ASP A 84 -23.51 -6.02 6.64
N ASP A 85 -22.74 -5.27 5.87
CA ASP A 85 -23.00 -5.04 4.46
C ASP A 85 -22.61 -6.28 3.60
N PRO A 86 -23.30 -6.52 2.47
CA PRO A 86 -22.88 -7.49 1.47
C PRO A 86 -21.46 -7.19 0.97
N ARG A 87 -20.71 -8.23 0.59
CA ARG A 87 -19.31 -8.12 0.16
C ARG A 87 -19.10 -7.12 -0.99
N GLU A 88 -20.03 -7.08 -1.94
CA GLU A 88 -20.01 -6.13 -3.06
C GLU A 88 -20.06 -4.67 -2.60
N LYS A 89 -20.74 -4.40 -1.47
CA LYS A 89 -20.81 -3.07 -0.88
C LYS A 89 -19.57 -2.78 -0.04
N GLN A 90 -19.08 -3.77 0.76
CA GLN A 90 -17.85 -3.62 1.54
C GLN A 90 -16.65 -3.26 0.66
N TYR A 91 -16.51 -3.90 -0.51
CA TYR A 91 -15.45 -3.65 -1.50
C TYR A 91 -15.85 -2.67 -2.59
N GLY A 92 -17.03 -2.07 -2.50
CA GLY A 92 -17.49 -1.02 -3.40
C GLY A 92 -16.75 0.30 -3.18
N PRO A 93 -16.99 1.33 -4.03
CA PRO A 93 -16.43 2.65 -3.85
C PRO A 93 -16.82 3.23 -2.48
N ALA A 94 -15.82 3.71 -1.72
CA ALA A 94 -15.99 4.28 -0.39
C ALA A 94 -15.74 5.79 -0.37
N HIS A 95 -14.62 6.24 -0.95
CA HIS A 95 -14.27 7.66 -1.06
C HIS A 95 -13.33 7.90 -2.24
N SER A 96 -13.20 9.16 -2.64
CA SER A 96 -12.21 9.55 -3.65
C SER A 96 -10.83 9.74 -3.00
N ILE A 97 -9.79 9.61 -3.83
CA ILE A 97 -8.43 10.03 -3.51
C ILE A 97 -8.00 11.16 -4.43
N THR A 98 -7.14 12.04 -3.91
CA THR A 98 -6.39 13.00 -4.73
C THR A 98 -5.02 12.43 -5.00
N VAL A 99 -4.67 12.34 -6.29
CA VAL A 99 -3.39 11.77 -6.76
C VAL A 99 -2.35 12.87 -6.91
N THR A 100 -1.13 12.62 -6.46
CA THR A 100 -0.01 13.55 -6.58
C THR A 100 0.38 13.75 -8.04
N GLN A 101 0.20 14.95 -8.55
CA GLN A 101 0.52 15.32 -9.93
C GLN A 101 2.00 15.06 -10.24
N GLY A 102 2.29 14.41 -11.36
CA GLY A 102 3.64 14.01 -11.75
C GLY A 102 4.25 12.85 -10.98
N GLY A 103 3.52 12.28 -10.01
CA GLY A 103 3.92 11.09 -9.28
C GLY A 103 3.80 9.80 -10.09
N VAL A 104 4.27 8.70 -9.52
CA VAL A 104 4.24 7.36 -10.16
C VAL A 104 2.81 6.92 -10.44
N LEU A 105 1.90 7.07 -9.46
CA LEU A 105 0.50 6.69 -9.61
C LEU A 105 -0.21 7.53 -10.67
N HIS A 106 0.07 8.84 -10.72
CA HIS A 106 -0.42 9.73 -11.77
C HIS A 106 0.05 9.27 -13.17
N GLY A 107 1.34 8.93 -13.29
CA GLY A 107 1.89 8.41 -14.55
C GLY A 107 1.25 7.10 -15.03
N ILE A 108 0.82 6.24 -14.10
CA ILE A 108 0.15 4.97 -14.40
C ILE A 108 -1.30 5.19 -14.81
N THR A 109 -2.04 6.01 -14.08
CA THR A 109 -3.50 6.13 -14.24
C THR A 109 -3.91 7.27 -15.16
N GLY A 110 -3.09 8.33 -15.25
CA GLY A 110 -3.43 9.58 -15.94
C GLY A 110 -4.51 10.40 -15.24
N LEU A 111 -4.85 10.09 -13.99
CA LEU A 111 -5.96 10.68 -13.26
C LEU A 111 -5.46 11.52 -12.08
N GLU A 112 -6.09 12.67 -11.85
CA GLU A 112 -5.83 13.54 -10.69
C GLU A 112 -6.63 13.10 -9.45
N ALA A 113 -7.75 12.40 -9.65
CA ALA A 113 -8.60 11.87 -8.59
C ALA A 113 -9.45 10.70 -9.11
N TYR A 114 -9.76 9.74 -8.23
CA TYR A 114 -10.73 8.68 -8.50
C TYR A 114 -11.20 8.00 -7.22
N GLU A 115 -12.32 7.27 -7.29
CA GLU A 115 -12.89 6.56 -6.15
C GLU A 115 -12.18 5.22 -5.92
N ILE A 116 -11.98 4.87 -4.66
CA ILE A 116 -11.40 3.61 -4.20
C ILE A 116 -12.31 2.94 -3.16
N ASN A 117 -12.11 1.65 -2.92
CA ASN A 117 -12.67 0.97 -1.76
C ASN A 117 -11.81 1.25 -0.52
N SER A 118 -12.39 1.06 0.68
CA SER A 118 -11.69 1.27 1.94
C SER A 118 -12.19 0.28 2.98
N ILE A 119 -11.30 -0.58 3.47
CA ILE A 119 -11.59 -1.64 4.43
C ILE A 119 -10.40 -1.86 5.39
N HIS A 120 -9.92 -0.78 6.01
CA HIS A 120 -8.76 -0.84 6.91
C HIS A 120 -8.96 0.04 8.14
N GLY A 121 -8.50 -0.42 9.30
CA GLY A 121 -8.45 0.37 10.54
C GLY A 121 -7.05 0.90 10.82
N GLN A 122 -6.00 0.15 10.47
CA GLN A 122 -4.61 0.63 10.54
C GLN A 122 -4.26 1.41 9.26
N GLY A 123 -3.47 2.49 9.37
CA GLY A 123 -3.05 3.29 8.22
C GLY A 123 -1.72 3.99 8.44
N VAL A 124 -1.15 4.55 7.36
CA VAL A 124 0.11 5.31 7.41
C VAL A 124 -0.13 6.62 8.18
N ASN A 125 0.69 6.86 9.23
CA ASN A 125 0.75 8.12 9.95
C ASN A 125 1.84 9.02 9.36
N GLN A 126 3.11 8.66 9.57
CA GLN A 126 4.23 9.36 8.95
C GLN A 126 4.88 8.47 7.90
N PRO A 127 4.85 8.88 6.63
CA PRO A 127 5.58 8.18 5.59
C PRO A 127 7.08 8.16 5.90
N ALA A 128 7.72 7.01 5.66
CA ALA A 128 9.17 6.91 5.78
C ALA A 128 9.86 7.89 4.80
N GLU A 129 11.05 8.38 5.16
CA GLU A 129 11.79 9.38 4.36
C GLU A 129 12.02 8.92 2.91
N ARG A 130 12.23 7.64 2.69
CA ARG A 130 12.42 7.04 1.35
C ARG A 130 11.15 6.93 0.52
N LEU A 131 9.99 7.24 1.10
CA LEU A 131 8.70 7.16 0.40
C LEU A 131 8.24 8.52 -0.10
N GLN A 132 7.64 8.52 -1.27
CA GLN A 132 6.88 9.62 -1.85
C GLN A 132 5.40 9.31 -1.66
N VAL A 133 4.62 10.27 -1.15
CA VAL A 133 3.16 10.16 -1.13
C VAL A 133 2.64 10.33 -2.55
N GLU A 134 1.85 9.38 -2.99
CA GLU A 134 1.26 9.32 -4.32
C GLU A 134 -0.23 9.66 -4.33
N ALA A 135 -0.93 9.39 -3.23
CA ALA A 135 -2.33 9.77 -3.08
C ALA A 135 -2.73 9.92 -1.62
N VAL A 136 -3.74 10.79 -1.40
CA VAL A 136 -4.37 11.02 -0.09
C VAL A 136 -5.89 11.01 -0.19
N ALA A 137 -6.56 10.56 0.88
CA ALA A 137 -8.00 10.69 1.08
C ALA A 137 -8.39 12.12 1.44
N PRO A 138 -9.70 12.49 1.43
CA PRO A 138 -10.16 13.84 1.77
C PRO A 138 -9.80 14.29 3.19
N ASP A 139 -9.65 13.37 4.12
CA ASP A 139 -9.23 13.60 5.51
C ASP A 139 -7.70 13.67 5.68
N GLY A 140 -6.95 13.56 4.58
CA GLY A 140 -5.48 13.56 4.56
C GLY A 140 -4.84 12.22 4.91
N GLN A 141 -5.62 11.11 5.04
CA GLN A 141 -5.05 9.78 5.17
C GLN A 141 -4.23 9.43 3.93
N VAL A 142 -3.02 8.93 4.13
CA VAL A 142 -2.16 8.48 3.02
C VAL A 142 -2.69 7.18 2.45
N GLU A 143 -3.03 7.20 1.18
CA GLU A 143 -3.64 6.08 0.46
C GLU A 143 -2.68 5.39 -0.52
N ALA A 144 -1.65 6.08 -0.97
CA ALA A 144 -0.61 5.47 -1.79
C ALA A 144 0.77 6.09 -1.56
N VAL A 145 1.80 5.25 -1.67
CA VAL A 145 3.21 5.67 -1.61
C VAL A 145 4.05 4.94 -2.65
N SER A 146 5.09 5.59 -3.17
CA SER A 146 6.13 4.94 -3.98
C SER A 146 7.51 5.10 -3.34
N VAL A 147 8.44 4.21 -3.68
CA VAL A 147 9.84 4.33 -3.24
C VAL A 147 10.57 5.30 -4.14
N LYS A 148 11.13 6.37 -3.55
CA LYS A 148 11.88 7.41 -4.27
C LYS A 148 13.09 6.81 -4.99
N GLY A 149 13.24 7.14 -6.28
CA GLY A 149 14.40 6.74 -7.07
C GLY A 149 14.50 5.24 -7.35
N ALA A 150 13.44 4.47 -7.15
CA ALA A 150 13.43 3.05 -7.47
C ALA A 150 13.62 2.83 -8.98
N PRO A 151 14.50 1.89 -9.40
CA PRO A 151 14.76 1.63 -10.83
C PRO A 151 13.59 0.93 -11.53
N PHE A 152 12.71 0.28 -10.77
CA PHE A 152 11.48 -0.37 -11.22
C PHE A 152 10.35 -0.01 -10.28
N LEU A 153 9.10 -0.30 -10.68
CA LEU A 153 7.92 0.02 -9.91
C LEU A 153 7.98 -0.60 -8.49
N GLN A 154 7.98 0.25 -7.48
CA GLN A 154 7.83 -0.09 -6.07
C GLN A 154 6.76 0.81 -5.49
N LEU A 155 5.54 0.31 -5.41
CA LEU A 155 4.34 1.07 -5.07
C LEU A 155 3.55 0.35 -3.98
N GLY A 156 3.05 1.10 -3.01
CA GLY A 156 2.09 0.66 -2.02
C GLY A 156 0.77 1.41 -2.18
N VAL A 157 -0.35 0.71 -2.04
CA VAL A 157 -1.70 1.26 -2.05
C VAL A 157 -2.48 0.73 -0.86
N GLN A 158 -3.31 1.57 -0.25
CA GLN A 158 -4.04 1.20 0.97
C GLN A 158 -5.35 0.49 0.64
N TRP A 159 -5.99 0.81 -0.48
CA TRP A 159 -7.20 0.14 -0.96
C TRP A 159 -6.88 -1.26 -1.52
N HIS A 160 -7.93 -1.96 -1.95
CA HIS A 160 -7.86 -3.28 -2.58
C HIS A 160 -8.12 -3.19 -4.09
N PRO A 161 -7.09 -2.89 -4.90
CA PRO A 161 -7.24 -2.79 -6.34
C PRO A 161 -7.53 -4.14 -7.01
N GLU A 162 -7.25 -5.26 -6.33
CA GLU A 162 -7.51 -6.61 -6.85
C GLU A 162 -9.01 -6.93 -6.96
N TRP A 163 -9.86 -6.20 -6.22
CA TRP A 163 -11.31 -6.40 -6.29
C TRP A 163 -11.87 -5.91 -7.62
N ARG A 164 -12.32 -6.84 -8.45
CA ARG A 164 -12.89 -6.57 -9.79
C ARG A 164 -12.00 -5.68 -10.65
N PHE A 165 -10.68 -5.82 -10.58
CA PHE A 165 -9.71 -4.93 -11.23
C PHE A 165 -9.95 -4.77 -12.74
N ARG A 166 -10.50 -5.78 -13.42
CA ARG A 166 -10.79 -5.73 -14.86
C ARG A 166 -11.93 -4.77 -15.22
N GLU A 167 -12.81 -4.48 -14.27
CA GLU A 167 -13.95 -3.58 -14.42
C GLU A 167 -13.56 -2.12 -14.11
N ARG A 168 -12.43 -1.92 -13.43
CA ARG A 168 -11.94 -0.63 -12.95
C ARG A 168 -10.67 -0.24 -13.69
N LYS A 169 -10.77 0.77 -14.56
CA LYS A 169 -9.64 1.21 -15.39
C LYS A 169 -8.37 1.57 -14.61
N PRO A 170 -8.43 2.35 -13.49
CA PRO A 170 -7.23 2.68 -12.71
C PRO A 170 -6.55 1.45 -12.13
N ASP A 171 -7.33 0.51 -11.56
CA ASP A 171 -6.80 -0.70 -10.95
C ASP A 171 -6.21 -1.64 -12.01
N ASN A 172 -6.84 -1.74 -13.17
CA ASN A 172 -6.29 -2.50 -14.29
C ASN A 172 -4.95 -1.91 -14.77
N ALA A 173 -4.85 -0.59 -14.90
CA ALA A 173 -3.61 0.09 -15.27
C ALA A 173 -2.50 -0.18 -14.26
N LEU A 174 -2.82 -0.20 -12.96
CA LEU A 174 -1.88 -0.52 -11.89
C LEU A 174 -1.28 -1.93 -12.05
N PHE A 175 -2.12 -2.95 -12.25
CA PHE A 175 -1.65 -4.33 -12.46
C PHE A 175 -0.89 -4.50 -13.78
N THR A 176 -1.27 -3.77 -14.82
CA THR A 176 -0.56 -3.76 -16.10
C THR A 176 0.85 -3.20 -15.90
N ALA A 177 0.99 -2.03 -15.27
CA ALA A 177 2.28 -1.41 -14.99
C ALA A 177 3.17 -2.30 -14.11
N PHE A 178 2.58 -2.96 -13.10
CA PHE A 178 3.32 -3.91 -12.26
C PHE A 178 3.83 -5.11 -13.07
N GLY A 179 2.99 -5.69 -13.93
CA GLY A 179 3.38 -6.78 -14.82
C GLY A 179 4.51 -6.38 -15.79
N GLU A 180 4.46 -5.17 -16.34
CA GLU A 180 5.51 -4.62 -17.21
C GLU A 180 6.83 -4.44 -16.45
N ALA A 181 6.78 -3.88 -15.23
CA ALA A 181 7.96 -3.76 -14.38
C ALA A 181 8.58 -5.12 -14.04
N CYS A 182 7.78 -6.14 -13.79
CA CYS A 182 8.27 -7.50 -13.54
C CYS A 182 8.98 -8.09 -14.77
N ARG A 183 8.43 -7.89 -15.98
CA ARG A 183 9.06 -8.34 -17.23
C ARG A 183 10.38 -7.61 -17.47
N ALA A 184 10.41 -6.29 -17.33
CA ALA A 184 11.60 -5.48 -17.52
C ALA A 184 12.71 -5.87 -16.54
N TYR A 185 12.38 -6.07 -15.27
CA TYR A 185 13.31 -6.55 -14.26
C TYR A 185 13.88 -7.95 -14.62
N GLY A 186 13.04 -8.89 -15.07
CA GLY A 186 13.47 -10.21 -15.51
C GLY A 186 14.48 -10.15 -16.66
N THR A 187 14.21 -9.33 -17.67
CA THR A 187 15.12 -9.11 -18.81
C THR A 187 16.45 -8.50 -18.36
N ALA A 188 16.42 -7.47 -17.50
CA ALA A 188 17.64 -6.84 -16.99
C ALA A 188 18.51 -7.83 -16.19
N ARG A 189 17.91 -8.70 -15.38
CA ARG A 189 18.63 -9.75 -14.65
C ARG A 189 19.29 -10.77 -15.54
N LEU A 190 18.61 -11.24 -16.58
CA LEU A 190 19.17 -12.19 -17.54
C LEU A 190 20.38 -11.59 -18.27
N ALA A 191 20.28 -10.33 -18.69
CA ALA A 191 21.40 -9.62 -19.34
C ALA A 191 22.62 -9.49 -18.40
N ALA A 192 22.40 -9.13 -17.12
CA ALA A 192 23.47 -9.02 -16.13
C ALA A 192 24.12 -10.36 -15.76
N SER A 193 23.42 -11.49 -15.94
CA SER A 193 23.97 -12.83 -15.66
C SER A 193 24.74 -13.41 -16.84
N ALA A 194 24.64 -12.81 -18.04
CA ALA A 194 25.29 -13.22 -19.27
C ALA A 194 26.58 -12.43 -19.58
N ALA A 195 26.85 -11.37 -18.81
CA ALA A 195 28.03 -10.51 -18.89
C ALA A 195 29.07 -10.88 -17.84
#